data_1662b02789e7b6dae8be5c4d42170374
#
_entry.id   1662b02789e7b6dae8be5c4d42170374
#
_cell.length_a   1.000
_cell.length_b   1.000
_cell.length_c   1.000
_cell.angle_alpha   90.00
_cell.angle_beta   90.00
_cell.angle_gamma   90.00
#
_symmetry.space_group_name_H-M   'P 1'
#
loop_
_entity.id
_entity.type
_entity.pdbx_description
1 polymer ?
#
loop_
_entity_poly.entity_id
_entity_poly.type
_entity_poly.pdbx_seq_one_letter_code
_entity_poly.pdbx_strand_id
1 'polypeptide(L)'
;ANLFTERTKIVSIAQVSNVLGTVNPVKEMIKIAHEHDVPVMVDGAQSTPHFAVDVQDMDCDFFAFSGHKIYGPTGIGVLYGKEEWLDKLPPYQGGGEMIESVSFEKTTFEKLPFKFEAGTPDYVATHGLAKAIDYVSALGMDNIAKHEQELTRYCMDQMRTIDGIRLFGEQEGKDAVVSFLVGDIHHMDMGTLLDRLGIAVRTGHHCAQPLMDRYGILGTVRASFALYN
;
A
#
# COMPACT_ATOMS: atom_id res chain seq x y z
N ALA A 1 -3.93 -22.11 2.11
CA ALA A 1 -5.13 -22.93 2.24
C ALA A 1 -5.42 -23.34 3.70
N ASN A 2 -4.46 -23.87 4.46
CA ASN A 2 -4.70 -24.43 5.82
C ASN A 2 -5.14 -23.41 6.90
N LEU A 3 -5.17 -22.12 6.60
CA LEU A 3 -5.60 -21.06 7.52
C LEU A 3 -7.10 -20.72 7.41
N PHE A 4 -7.78 -21.19 6.35
CA PHE A 4 -9.21 -20.93 6.15
C PHE A 4 -10.05 -21.81 7.07
N THR A 5 -11.06 -21.18 7.68
CA THR A 5 -12.07 -21.85 8.52
C THR A 5 -13.45 -21.27 8.21
N GLU A 6 -14.52 -21.87 8.69
CA GLU A 6 -15.90 -21.34 8.56
C GLU A 6 -16.07 -19.92 9.13
N ARG A 7 -15.16 -19.47 9.99
CA ARG A 7 -15.14 -18.13 10.57
C ARG A 7 -14.40 -17.11 9.71
N THR A 8 -13.65 -17.54 8.70
CA THR A 8 -12.93 -16.65 7.80
C THR A 8 -13.94 -15.91 6.91
N LYS A 9 -14.04 -14.60 7.03
CA LYS A 9 -15.02 -13.77 6.30
C LYS A 9 -14.41 -12.90 5.23
N ILE A 10 -13.13 -12.55 5.37
CA ILE A 10 -12.38 -11.74 4.42
C ILE A 10 -10.89 -12.00 4.63
N VAL A 11 -10.12 -11.95 3.55
CA VAL A 11 -8.65 -11.84 3.59
C VAL A 11 -8.28 -10.40 3.30
N SER A 12 -7.48 -9.78 4.15
CA SER A 12 -6.88 -8.47 3.88
C SER A 12 -5.36 -8.60 3.82
N ILE A 13 -4.76 -8.17 2.71
CA ILE A 13 -3.33 -8.34 2.49
C ILE A 13 -2.73 -7.16 1.72
N ALA A 14 -1.54 -6.71 2.14
CA ALA A 14 -0.77 -5.74 1.38
C ALA A 14 -0.18 -6.38 0.12
N GLN A 15 -0.29 -5.72 -1.03
CA GLN A 15 0.37 -6.17 -2.26
C GLN A 15 1.89 -6.06 -2.14
N VAL A 16 2.38 -4.98 -1.52
CA VAL A 16 3.81 -4.75 -1.27
C VAL A 16 4.04 -4.40 0.20
N SER A 17 5.03 -5.03 0.80
CA SER A 17 5.44 -4.73 2.17
C SER A 17 6.12 -3.37 2.25
N ASN A 18 5.62 -2.48 3.10
CA ASN A 18 6.21 -1.16 3.36
C ASN A 18 7.55 -1.22 4.13
N VAL A 19 7.93 -2.38 4.64
CA VAL A 19 9.20 -2.60 5.36
C VAL A 19 10.20 -3.34 4.50
N LEU A 20 9.79 -4.47 3.94
CA LEU A 20 10.69 -5.40 3.25
C LEU A 20 10.77 -5.14 1.73
N GLY A 21 9.81 -4.40 1.17
CA GLY A 21 9.64 -4.29 -0.27
C GLY A 21 9.16 -5.60 -0.94
N THR A 22 8.81 -6.62 -0.14
CA THR A 22 8.30 -7.88 -0.68
C THR A 22 7.03 -7.64 -1.47
N VAL A 23 7.02 -8.03 -2.73
CA VAL A 23 5.82 -8.09 -3.56
C VAL A 23 5.14 -9.44 -3.32
N ASN A 24 3.95 -9.41 -2.73
CA ASN A 24 3.20 -10.61 -2.43
C ASN A 24 2.52 -11.18 -3.69
N PRO A 25 2.43 -12.50 -3.85
CA PRO A 25 1.76 -13.15 -4.99
C PRO A 25 0.24 -13.09 -4.80
N VAL A 26 -0.32 -11.86 -4.84
CA VAL A 26 -1.72 -11.63 -4.48
C VAL A 26 -2.71 -12.34 -5.38
N LYS A 27 -2.40 -12.54 -6.69
CA LYS A 27 -3.27 -13.29 -7.60
C LYS A 27 -3.47 -14.74 -7.16
N GLU A 28 -2.39 -15.42 -6.78
CA GLU A 28 -2.46 -16.79 -6.27
C GLU A 28 -3.21 -16.85 -4.93
N MET A 29 -3.00 -15.84 -4.08
CA MET A 29 -3.68 -15.75 -2.78
C MET A 29 -5.17 -15.49 -2.95
N ILE A 30 -5.56 -14.62 -3.89
CA ILE A 30 -6.96 -14.36 -4.24
C ILE A 30 -7.62 -15.63 -4.76
N LYS A 31 -6.99 -16.32 -5.71
CA LYS A 31 -7.49 -17.58 -6.23
C LYS A 31 -7.77 -18.61 -5.13
N ILE A 32 -6.82 -18.77 -4.19
CA ILE A 32 -7.00 -19.68 -3.04
C ILE A 32 -8.16 -19.22 -2.15
N ALA A 33 -8.31 -17.92 -1.91
CA ALA A 33 -9.40 -17.39 -1.08
C ALA A 33 -10.76 -17.61 -1.75
N HIS A 34 -10.85 -17.39 -3.05
CA HIS A 34 -12.09 -17.62 -3.83
C HIS A 34 -12.47 -19.11 -3.90
N GLU A 35 -11.51 -20.03 -3.88
CA GLU A 35 -11.79 -21.48 -3.74
C GLU A 35 -12.48 -21.83 -2.40
N HIS A 36 -12.44 -20.92 -1.41
CA HIS A 36 -13.09 -21.02 -0.11
C HIS A 36 -14.27 -20.05 0.04
N ASP A 37 -14.76 -19.43 -1.04
CA ASP A 37 -15.82 -18.41 -1.04
C ASP A 37 -15.51 -17.20 -0.12
N VAL A 38 -14.24 -16.84 0.01
CA VAL A 38 -13.76 -15.72 0.86
C VAL A 38 -13.30 -14.55 0.00
N PRO A 39 -13.91 -13.36 0.14
CA PRO A 39 -13.47 -12.16 -0.57
C PRO A 39 -12.11 -11.66 -0.09
N VAL A 40 -11.39 -10.96 -0.98
CA VAL A 40 -10.05 -10.45 -0.72
C VAL A 40 -9.99 -8.94 -0.90
N MET A 41 -9.49 -8.26 0.11
CA MET A 41 -9.08 -6.87 0.06
C MET A 41 -7.57 -6.76 -0.08
N VAL A 42 -7.12 -6.07 -1.11
CA VAL A 42 -5.72 -5.78 -1.36
C VAL A 42 -5.39 -4.34 -0.95
N ASP A 43 -4.43 -4.19 -0.05
CA ASP A 43 -3.83 -2.89 0.25
C ASP A 43 -2.76 -2.58 -0.81
N GLY A 44 -3.09 -1.64 -1.71
CA GLY A 44 -2.24 -1.16 -2.78
C GLY A 44 -1.44 0.09 -2.45
N ALA A 45 -1.39 0.49 -1.18
CA ALA A 45 -0.75 1.75 -0.78
C ALA A 45 0.75 1.83 -1.11
N GLN A 46 1.42 0.68 -1.23
CA GLN A 46 2.84 0.62 -1.62
C GLN A 46 3.04 0.12 -3.06
N SER A 47 2.02 -0.42 -3.72
CA SER A 47 2.15 -0.87 -5.12
C SER A 47 1.80 0.21 -6.13
N THR A 48 0.74 0.97 -5.85
CA THR A 48 0.19 1.96 -6.78
C THR A 48 1.20 3.03 -7.24
N PRO A 49 2.15 3.54 -6.43
CA PRO A 49 3.14 4.51 -6.90
C PRO A 49 4.26 3.90 -7.74
N HIS A 50 4.48 2.59 -7.68
CA HIS A 50 5.70 1.93 -8.17
C HIS A 50 5.51 1.11 -9.45
N PHE A 51 4.32 0.55 -9.67
CA PHE A 51 4.02 -0.21 -10.89
C PHE A 51 2.53 -0.19 -11.25
N ALA A 52 2.21 -0.58 -12.47
CA ALA A 52 0.84 -0.63 -12.96
C ALA A 52 0.02 -1.68 -12.19
N VAL A 53 -1.18 -1.29 -11.78
CA VAL A 53 -2.14 -2.16 -11.09
C VAL A 53 -3.38 -2.31 -11.96
N ASP A 54 -3.75 -3.54 -12.25
CA ASP A 54 -4.99 -3.90 -12.92
C ASP A 54 -5.84 -4.75 -11.97
N VAL A 55 -6.90 -4.15 -11.43
CA VAL A 55 -7.80 -4.80 -10.45
C VAL A 55 -8.65 -5.90 -11.08
N GLN A 56 -8.92 -5.82 -12.39
CA GLN A 56 -9.67 -6.85 -13.11
C GLN A 56 -8.81 -8.08 -13.37
N ASP A 57 -7.57 -7.87 -13.85
CA ASP A 57 -6.59 -8.95 -14.03
C ASP A 57 -6.17 -9.60 -12.69
N MET A 58 -6.16 -8.81 -11.62
CA MET A 58 -5.90 -9.30 -10.26
C MET A 58 -7.07 -10.10 -9.69
N ASP A 59 -8.30 -9.77 -10.10
CA ASP A 59 -9.58 -10.32 -9.62
C ASP A 59 -9.83 -10.10 -8.12
N CYS A 60 -9.28 -9.03 -7.53
CA CYS A 60 -9.54 -8.70 -6.13
C CYS A 60 -10.97 -8.17 -5.94
N ASP A 61 -11.55 -8.42 -4.77
CA ASP A 61 -12.90 -7.96 -4.45
C ASP A 61 -12.90 -6.50 -3.99
N PHE A 62 -11.80 -6.09 -3.30
CA PHE A 62 -11.54 -4.72 -2.91
C PHE A 62 -10.07 -4.37 -3.13
N PHE A 63 -9.83 -3.10 -3.47
CA PHE A 63 -8.48 -2.55 -3.57
C PHE A 63 -8.47 -1.12 -3.01
N ALA A 64 -7.49 -0.79 -2.17
CA ALA A 64 -7.40 0.55 -1.59
C ALA A 64 -5.99 1.12 -1.68
N PHE A 65 -5.91 2.45 -1.89
CA PHE A 65 -4.66 3.18 -1.83
C PHE A 65 -4.84 4.62 -1.35
N SER A 66 -3.74 5.25 -0.92
CA SER A 66 -3.70 6.63 -0.43
C SER A 66 -3.11 7.56 -1.47
N GLY A 67 -3.78 8.68 -1.73
CA GLY A 67 -3.38 9.64 -2.75
C GLY A 67 -1.99 10.25 -2.54
N HIS A 68 -1.61 10.54 -1.29
CA HIS A 68 -0.29 11.12 -1.00
C HIS A 68 0.89 10.20 -1.31
N LYS A 69 0.67 8.90 -1.46
CA LYS A 69 1.74 7.96 -1.84
C LYS A 69 1.97 7.90 -3.34
N ILE A 70 0.97 8.25 -4.14
CA ILE A 70 1.09 8.38 -5.60
C ILE A 70 1.25 9.86 -6.02
N TYR A 71 2.02 10.62 -5.25
CA TYR A 71 2.35 12.04 -5.50
C TYR A 71 1.16 13.01 -5.46
N GLY A 72 -0.03 12.54 -5.05
CA GLY A 72 -1.23 13.33 -4.86
C GLY A 72 -1.29 14.02 -3.50
N PRO A 73 -2.35 14.80 -3.23
CA PRO A 73 -2.57 15.47 -1.95
C PRO A 73 -2.75 14.49 -0.79
N THR A 74 -2.51 14.98 0.44
CA THR A 74 -2.97 14.32 1.66
C THR A 74 -4.49 14.40 1.80
N GLY A 75 -5.07 13.53 2.63
CA GLY A 75 -6.51 13.55 2.94
C GLY A 75 -7.40 12.85 1.92
N ILE A 76 -6.88 12.40 0.79
CA ILE A 76 -7.61 11.67 -0.24
C ILE A 76 -7.07 10.25 -0.41
N GLY A 77 -7.96 9.32 -0.71
CA GLY A 77 -7.65 7.95 -1.07
C GLY A 77 -8.75 7.36 -1.94
N VAL A 78 -8.53 6.17 -2.45
CA VAL A 78 -9.47 5.46 -3.30
C VAL A 78 -9.74 4.07 -2.75
N LEU A 79 -11.00 3.68 -2.72
CA LEU A 79 -11.44 2.31 -2.53
C LEU A 79 -12.14 1.85 -3.81
N TYR A 80 -11.60 0.83 -4.44
CA TYR A 80 -12.28 0.03 -5.45
C TYR A 80 -12.98 -1.14 -4.78
N GLY A 81 -14.16 -1.50 -5.27
CA GLY A 81 -14.84 -2.73 -4.87
C GLY A 81 -15.66 -3.28 -6.04
N LYS A 82 -15.76 -4.61 -6.13
CA LYS A 82 -16.70 -5.25 -7.05
C LYS A 82 -18.13 -4.82 -6.68
N GLU A 83 -18.95 -4.48 -7.68
CA GLU A 83 -20.30 -3.95 -7.52
C GLU A 83 -21.14 -4.84 -6.60
N GLU A 84 -21.09 -6.16 -6.80
CA GLU A 84 -21.85 -7.12 -6.01
C GLU A 84 -21.55 -7.06 -4.49
N TRP A 85 -20.33 -6.71 -4.09
CA TRP A 85 -19.94 -6.52 -2.70
C TRP A 85 -20.37 -5.16 -2.19
N LEU A 86 -20.15 -4.11 -2.98
CA LEU A 86 -20.56 -2.76 -2.62
C LEU A 86 -22.08 -2.64 -2.44
N ASP A 87 -22.87 -3.34 -3.25
CA ASP A 87 -24.33 -3.40 -3.09
C ASP A 87 -24.77 -4.08 -1.79
N LYS A 88 -24.07 -5.12 -1.37
CA LYS A 88 -24.38 -5.86 -0.13
C LYS A 88 -23.96 -5.11 1.14
N LEU A 89 -22.89 -4.32 1.07
CA LEU A 89 -22.37 -3.61 2.23
C LEU A 89 -23.28 -2.43 2.63
N PRO A 90 -23.46 -2.16 3.93
CA PRO A 90 -24.11 -0.95 4.39
C PRO A 90 -23.21 0.27 4.10
N PRO A 91 -23.76 1.49 4.01
CA PRO A 91 -22.95 2.70 3.99
C PRO A 91 -22.03 2.77 5.22
N TYR A 92 -20.82 3.30 5.03
CA TYR A 92 -19.87 3.47 6.13
C TYR A 92 -20.17 4.70 6.98
N GLN A 93 -20.60 5.80 6.33
CA GLN A 93 -20.96 7.06 6.98
C GLN A 93 -22.34 7.51 6.49
N GLY A 94 -23.04 8.31 7.31
CA GLY A 94 -24.28 9.00 6.94
C GLY A 94 -24.03 10.47 6.71
N GLY A 95 -24.74 11.08 5.74
CA GLY A 95 -24.62 12.48 5.41
C GLY A 95 -25.47 12.86 4.20
N GLY A 96 -25.34 14.08 3.74
CA GLY A 96 -25.94 14.52 2.49
C GLY A 96 -25.40 13.73 1.28
N GLU A 97 -26.05 13.81 0.15
CA GLU A 97 -25.73 13.20 -1.15
C GLU A 97 -25.87 11.66 -1.19
N MET A 98 -25.63 10.95 -0.09
CA MET A 98 -25.67 9.47 -0.02
C MET A 98 -27.04 8.90 0.38
N ILE A 99 -28.02 9.75 0.62
CA ILE A 99 -29.37 9.42 1.07
C ILE A 99 -30.36 9.61 -0.08
N GLU A 100 -31.19 8.59 -0.36
CA GLU A 100 -32.35 8.71 -1.25
C GLU A 100 -33.55 9.30 -0.51
N SER A 101 -33.88 8.73 0.65
CA SER A 101 -34.94 9.26 1.51
C SER A 101 -34.69 8.97 3.00
N VAL A 102 -35.23 9.81 3.87
CA VAL A 102 -35.15 9.67 5.34
C VAL A 102 -36.52 9.88 5.94
N SER A 103 -36.99 8.94 6.79
CA SER A 103 -38.11 9.11 7.68
C SER A 103 -37.71 8.65 9.10
N PHE A 104 -38.61 8.81 10.07
CA PHE A 104 -38.40 8.28 11.42
C PHE A 104 -38.35 6.76 11.44
N GLU A 105 -39.00 6.09 10.48
CA GLU A 105 -39.13 4.64 10.42
C GLU A 105 -38.07 3.99 9.54
N LYS A 106 -37.58 4.71 8.50
CA LYS A 106 -36.71 4.11 7.49
C LYS A 106 -35.84 5.16 6.80
N THR A 107 -34.59 4.77 6.54
CA THR A 107 -33.67 5.48 5.63
C THR A 107 -33.39 4.59 4.43
N THR A 108 -33.43 5.16 3.22
CA THR A 108 -32.95 4.54 1.99
C THR A 108 -31.76 5.32 1.45
N PHE A 109 -30.90 4.65 0.73
CA PHE A 109 -29.62 5.17 0.30
C PHE A 109 -29.54 5.28 -1.21
N GLU A 110 -28.75 6.23 -1.68
CA GLU A 110 -28.48 6.39 -3.09
C GLU A 110 -27.75 5.15 -3.67
N LYS A 111 -27.75 5.07 -5.01
CA LYS A 111 -27.05 4.04 -5.75
C LYS A 111 -25.52 4.27 -5.68
N LEU A 112 -24.75 3.25 -6.04
CA LEU A 112 -23.31 3.37 -6.25
C LEU A 112 -23.00 4.41 -7.34
N PRO A 113 -21.94 5.20 -7.21
CA PRO A 113 -20.99 5.22 -6.08
C PRO A 113 -21.46 6.06 -4.88
N PHE A 114 -22.52 6.86 -5.02
CA PHE A 114 -22.97 7.88 -4.05
C PHE A 114 -23.32 7.28 -2.68
N LYS A 115 -23.73 6.02 -2.61
CA LYS A 115 -24.00 5.30 -1.36
C LYS A 115 -22.84 5.40 -0.34
N PHE A 116 -21.61 5.55 -0.80
CA PHE A 116 -20.40 5.65 0.04
C PHE A 116 -19.78 7.04 0.08
N GLU A 117 -20.42 8.05 -0.54
CA GLU A 117 -19.92 9.41 -0.67
C GLU A 117 -20.75 10.35 0.24
N ALA A 118 -20.49 10.31 1.56
CA ALA A 118 -21.26 11.05 2.56
C ALA A 118 -20.79 12.51 2.70
N GLY A 119 -21.68 13.45 2.40
CA GLY A 119 -21.45 14.90 2.50
C GLY A 119 -20.68 15.47 1.30
N THR A 120 -20.37 16.77 1.37
CA THR A 120 -19.61 17.44 0.31
C THR A 120 -18.22 16.81 0.15
N PRO A 121 -17.87 16.27 -1.04
CA PRO A 121 -16.58 15.60 -1.23
C PRO A 121 -15.42 16.61 -1.23
N ASP A 122 -14.22 16.13 -0.92
CA ASP A 122 -12.99 16.91 -1.09
C ASP A 122 -12.62 16.99 -2.59
N TYR A 123 -13.33 17.84 -3.32
CA TYR A 123 -13.11 18.03 -4.77
C TYR A 123 -11.74 18.65 -5.08
N VAL A 124 -11.13 19.39 -4.15
CA VAL A 124 -9.79 19.98 -4.35
C VAL A 124 -8.74 18.88 -4.35
N ALA A 125 -8.74 18.02 -3.33
CA ALA A 125 -7.80 16.90 -3.27
C ALA A 125 -8.09 15.86 -4.36
N THR A 126 -9.35 15.63 -4.73
CA THR A 126 -9.73 14.75 -5.84
C THR A 126 -9.14 15.23 -7.16
N HIS A 127 -9.26 16.54 -7.46
CA HIS A 127 -8.64 17.10 -8.65
C HIS A 127 -7.11 17.01 -8.63
N GLY A 128 -6.50 17.27 -7.45
CA GLY A 128 -5.06 17.11 -7.25
C GLY A 128 -4.59 15.68 -7.48
N LEU A 129 -5.34 14.69 -6.98
CA LEU A 129 -5.04 13.27 -7.19
C LEU A 129 -5.16 12.89 -8.67
N ALA A 130 -6.19 13.37 -9.38
CA ALA A 130 -6.34 13.15 -10.81
C ALA A 130 -5.11 13.66 -11.58
N LYS A 131 -4.60 14.84 -11.23
CA LYS A 131 -3.39 15.41 -11.85
C LYS A 131 -2.13 14.62 -11.54
N ALA A 132 -2.01 14.07 -10.33
CA ALA A 132 -0.90 13.20 -9.98
C ALA A 132 -0.94 11.89 -10.80
N ILE A 133 -2.11 11.30 -10.97
CA ILE A 133 -2.30 10.11 -11.81
C ILE A 133 -1.97 10.40 -13.28
N ASP A 134 -2.44 11.53 -13.83
CA ASP A 134 -2.09 11.97 -15.18
C ASP A 134 -0.56 12.08 -15.34
N TYR A 135 0.12 12.64 -14.35
CA TYR A 135 1.56 12.83 -14.36
C TYR A 135 2.35 11.51 -14.39
N VAL A 136 2.06 10.59 -13.46
CA VAL A 136 2.76 9.30 -13.42
C VAL A 136 2.42 8.44 -14.64
N SER A 137 1.19 8.52 -15.14
CA SER A 137 0.77 7.83 -16.36
C SER A 137 1.51 8.34 -17.59
N ALA A 138 1.77 9.65 -17.68
CA ALA A 138 2.54 10.24 -18.77
C ALA A 138 4.02 9.84 -18.76
N LEU A 139 4.61 9.59 -17.57
CA LEU A 139 5.96 9.04 -17.45
C LEU A 139 6.01 7.55 -17.84
N GLY A 140 4.90 6.84 -17.64
CA GLY A 140 4.74 5.41 -17.87
C GLY A 140 5.14 4.59 -16.65
N MET A 141 4.20 3.83 -16.09
CA MET A 141 4.41 3.03 -14.88
C MET A 141 5.51 1.97 -15.06
N ASP A 142 5.66 1.40 -16.24
CA ASP A 142 6.74 0.44 -16.55
C ASP A 142 8.13 1.10 -16.50
N ASN A 143 8.24 2.36 -16.94
CA ASN A 143 9.49 3.12 -16.86
C ASN A 143 9.85 3.42 -15.40
N ILE A 144 8.87 3.82 -14.60
CA ILE A 144 9.03 4.06 -13.16
C ILE A 144 9.49 2.76 -12.47
N ALA A 145 8.79 1.66 -12.67
CA ALA A 145 9.12 0.37 -12.08
C ALA A 145 10.55 -0.08 -12.44
N LYS A 146 10.94 0.05 -13.70
CA LYS A 146 12.29 -0.30 -14.17
C LYS A 146 13.36 0.56 -13.50
N HIS A 147 13.18 1.88 -13.48
CA HIS A 147 14.11 2.82 -12.86
C HIS A 147 14.32 2.51 -11.37
N GLU A 148 13.23 2.34 -10.63
CA GLU A 148 13.28 2.07 -9.19
C GLU A 148 13.88 0.69 -8.88
N GLN A 149 13.63 -0.33 -9.70
CA GLN A 149 14.27 -1.64 -9.57
C GLN A 149 15.78 -1.57 -9.82
N GLU A 150 16.23 -0.77 -10.79
CA GLU A 150 17.66 -0.56 -11.05
C GLU A 150 18.34 0.12 -9.86
N LEU A 151 17.72 1.16 -9.29
CA LEU A 151 18.23 1.85 -8.09
C LEU A 151 18.25 0.92 -6.87
N THR A 152 17.19 0.17 -6.65
CA THR A 152 17.08 -0.75 -5.51
C THR A 152 18.16 -1.83 -5.58
N ARG A 153 18.34 -2.43 -6.75
CA ARG A 153 19.39 -3.43 -6.98
C ARG A 153 20.78 -2.84 -6.76
N TYR A 154 21.07 -1.69 -7.37
CA TYR A 154 22.34 -1.00 -7.19
C TYR A 154 22.63 -0.71 -5.70
N CYS A 155 21.66 -0.15 -4.99
CA CYS A 155 21.78 0.11 -3.56
C CYS A 155 22.09 -1.17 -2.76
N MET A 156 21.35 -2.25 -2.98
CA MET A 156 21.57 -3.50 -2.27
C MET A 156 22.95 -4.10 -2.57
N ASP A 157 23.40 -4.04 -3.84
CA ASP A 157 24.71 -4.56 -4.24
C ASP A 157 25.84 -3.77 -3.58
N GLN A 158 25.73 -2.45 -3.52
CA GLN A 158 26.71 -1.61 -2.81
C GLN A 158 26.67 -1.86 -1.29
N MET A 159 25.49 -1.93 -0.70
CA MET A 159 25.35 -2.20 0.73
C MET A 159 25.95 -3.54 1.14
N ARG A 160 25.83 -4.59 0.33
CA ARG A 160 26.44 -5.90 0.61
C ARG A 160 27.96 -5.87 0.73
N THR A 161 28.62 -4.84 0.22
CA THR A 161 30.08 -4.65 0.34
C THR A 161 30.50 -4.02 1.67
N ILE A 162 29.53 -3.55 2.48
CA ILE A 162 29.79 -2.88 3.76
C ILE A 162 29.83 -3.91 4.88
N ASP A 163 30.95 -3.98 5.60
CA ASP A 163 31.11 -4.87 6.74
C ASP A 163 30.08 -4.56 7.85
N GLY A 164 29.48 -5.61 8.39
CA GLY A 164 28.51 -5.51 9.48
C GLY A 164 27.11 -5.07 9.05
N ILE A 165 26.85 -4.88 7.76
CA ILE A 165 25.49 -4.59 7.30
C ILE A 165 24.62 -5.86 7.34
N ARG A 166 23.37 -5.69 7.75
CA ARG A 166 22.33 -6.71 7.69
C ARG A 166 21.14 -6.17 6.91
N LEU A 167 20.87 -6.74 5.75
CA LEU A 167 19.73 -6.41 4.91
C LEU A 167 18.50 -7.24 5.31
N PHE A 168 17.31 -6.68 5.07
CA PHE A 168 16.04 -7.35 5.30
C PHE A 168 15.21 -7.35 4.01
N GLY A 169 14.55 -8.48 3.70
CA GLY A 169 13.74 -8.62 2.50
C GLY A 169 14.59 -8.66 1.21
N GLU A 170 15.49 -9.65 1.11
CA GLU A 170 16.44 -9.78 0.00
C GLU A 170 15.93 -10.61 -1.19
N GLN A 171 14.62 -10.93 -1.23
CA GLN A 171 14.05 -11.69 -2.35
C GLN A 171 14.15 -10.92 -3.68
N GLU A 172 14.23 -11.65 -4.77
CA GLU A 172 14.16 -11.09 -6.12
C GLU A 172 12.82 -10.40 -6.38
N GLY A 173 12.81 -9.39 -7.24
CA GLY A 173 11.60 -8.66 -7.63
C GLY A 173 10.99 -7.82 -6.50
N LYS A 174 11.77 -7.50 -5.46
CA LYS A 174 11.31 -6.57 -4.43
C LYS A 174 11.13 -5.16 -4.98
N ASP A 175 10.25 -4.43 -4.32
CA ASP A 175 9.95 -3.04 -4.62
C ASP A 175 10.94 -2.07 -3.94
N ALA A 176 10.83 -0.82 -4.26
CA ALA A 176 11.73 0.33 -4.09
C ALA A 176 12.09 0.71 -2.64
N VAL A 177 12.14 -0.22 -1.71
CA VAL A 177 12.58 0.01 -0.33
C VAL A 177 13.68 -0.96 0.10
N VAL A 178 14.68 -0.46 0.84
CA VAL A 178 15.76 -1.27 1.41
C VAL A 178 15.83 -1.00 2.90
N SER A 179 15.50 -2.02 3.69
CA SER A 179 15.60 -1.99 5.15
C SER A 179 16.87 -2.67 5.62
N PHE A 180 17.60 -2.03 6.54
CA PHE A 180 18.88 -2.52 6.99
C PHE A 180 19.22 -2.13 8.45
N LEU A 181 20.22 -2.80 9.01
CA LEU A 181 20.93 -2.44 10.23
C LEU A 181 22.43 -2.55 9.99
N VAL A 182 23.25 -1.91 10.83
CA VAL A 182 24.72 -1.92 10.73
C VAL A 182 25.30 -2.23 12.09
N GLY A 183 25.92 -3.40 12.24
CA GLY A 183 26.51 -3.85 13.50
C GLY A 183 25.54 -3.71 14.68
N ASP A 184 26.06 -3.17 15.77
CA ASP A 184 25.29 -2.90 17.00
C ASP A 184 24.75 -1.45 17.08
N ILE A 185 24.84 -0.68 15.98
CA ILE A 185 24.35 0.71 15.96
C ILE A 185 22.83 0.71 15.99
N HIS A 186 22.26 1.40 16.98
CA HIS A 186 20.82 1.55 17.07
C HIS A 186 20.24 2.25 15.84
N HIS A 187 19.14 1.78 15.29
CA HIS A 187 18.55 2.30 14.04
C HIS A 187 18.29 3.82 14.08
N MET A 188 17.92 4.39 15.24
CA MET A 188 17.69 5.83 15.37
C MET A 188 18.98 6.62 15.32
N ASP A 189 20.06 6.11 15.94
CA ASP A 189 21.38 6.76 15.91
C ASP A 189 21.92 6.74 14.48
N MET A 190 21.80 5.62 13.78
CA MET A 190 22.17 5.52 12.36
C MET A 190 21.39 6.53 11.51
N GLY A 191 20.06 6.66 11.72
CA GLY A 191 19.26 7.67 11.02
C GLY A 191 19.75 9.10 11.29
N THR A 192 20.10 9.42 12.54
CA THR A 192 20.65 10.72 12.90
C THR A 192 22.01 10.99 12.24
N LEU A 193 22.87 9.98 12.15
CA LEU A 193 24.16 10.10 11.47
C LEU A 193 23.99 10.35 9.97
N LEU A 194 23.10 9.61 9.32
CA LEU A 194 22.79 9.76 7.90
C LEU A 194 22.17 11.13 7.59
N ASP A 195 21.26 11.60 8.46
CA ASP A 195 20.64 12.93 8.32
C ASP A 195 21.69 14.06 8.32
N ARG A 196 22.71 13.98 9.21
CA ARG A 196 23.82 14.93 9.23
C ARG A 196 24.65 14.94 7.94
N LEU A 197 24.60 13.84 7.18
CA LEU A 197 25.25 13.72 5.87
C LEU A 197 24.32 14.10 4.71
N GLY A 198 23.10 14.55 5.01
CA GLY A 198 22.09 14.91 4.01
C GLY A 198 21.40 13.70 3.37
N ILE A 199 21.45 12.53 4.00
CA ILE A 199 20.84 11.30 3.50
C ILE A 199 19.54 11.06 4.27
N ALA A 200 18.40 11.24 3.60
CA ALA A 200 17.08 11.06 4.17
C ALA A 200 16.70 9.57 4.23
N VAL A 201 16.49 9.06 5.44
CA VAL A 201 16.01 7.71 5.70
C VAL A 201 14.90 7.74 6.73
N ARG A 202 14.10 6.68 6.78
CA ARG A 202 13.14 6.47 7.87
C ARG A 202 13.66 5.43 8.84
N THR A 203 13.49 5.66 10.16
CA THR A 203 13.89 4.71 11.21
C THR A 203 12.70 4.25 12.04
N GLY A 204 12.81 3.08 12.67
CA GLY A 204 11.83 2.51 13.58
C GLY A 204 11.16 1.24 13.06
N HIS A 205 9.98 0.93 13.60
CA HIS A 205 9.24 -0.28 13.24
C HIS A 205 8.34 -0.15 12.01
N HIS A 206 8.27 1.02 11.37
CA HIS A 206 7.54 1.29 10.12
C HIS A 206 6.06 0.89 10.15
N CYS A 207 5.38 1.03 11.30
CA CYS A 207 4.00 0.58 11.55
C CYS A 207 3.81 -0.94 11.39
N ALA A 208 4.89 -1.73 11.58
CA ALA A 208 4.90 -3.18 11.42
C ALA A 208 5.64 -3.85 12.59
N GLN A 209 5.28 -3.51 13.82
CA GLN A 209 5.91 -4.03 15.03
C GLN A 209 5.91 -5.56 15.09
N PRO A 210 4.83 -6.30 14.74
CA PRO A 210 4.87 -7.75 14.73
C PRO A 210 5.95 -8.36 13.83
N LEU A 211 6.32 -7.65 12.76
CA LEU A 211 7.43 -8.05 11.89
C LEU A 211 8.78 -7.86 12.58
N MET A 212 8.95 -6.76 13.34
CA MET A 212 10.16 -6.51 14.12
C MET A 212 10.33 -7.58 15.19
N ASP A 213 9.25 -7.93 15.90
CA ASP A 213 9.23 -9.00 16.92
C ASP A 213 9.65 -10.35 16.31
N ARG A 214 9.16 -10.67 15.11
CA ARG A 214 9.55 -11.89 14.38
C ARG A 214 11.03 -11.92 14.02
N TYR A 215 11.64 -10.79 13.72
CA TYR A 215 13.08 -10.68 13.46
C TYR A 215 13.93 -10.54 14.74
N GLY A 216 13.31 -10.35 15.90
CA GLY A 216 13.99 -10.11 17.18
C GLY A 216 14.75 -8.77 17.21
N ILE A 217 14.20 -7.73 16.58
CA ILE A 217 14.80 -6.40 16.47
C ILE A 217 13.81 -5.31 16.90
N LEU A 218 14.34 -4.15 17.30
CA LEU A 218 13.52 -3.02 17.73
C LEU A 218 12.99 -2.17 16.54
N GLY A 219 13.66 -2.23 15.40
CA GLY A 219 13.36 -1.46 14.22
C GLY A 219 14.47 -1.55 13.19
N THR A 220 14.29 -0.93 12.05
CA THR A 220 15.29 -0.84 10.99
C THR A 220 15.50 0.61 10.53
N VAL A 221 16.57 0.84 9.80
CA VAL A 221 16.73 1.99 8.91
C VAL A 221 16.18 1.59 7.55
N ARG A 222 15.36 2.45 6.93
CA ARG A 222 14.78 2.19 5.62
C ARG A 222 15.12 3.31 4.64
N ALA A 223 15.84 2.98 3.59
CA ALA A 223 15.94 3.77 2.38
C ALA A 223 14.75 3.47 1.48
N SER A 224 14.19 4.50 0.85
CA SER A 224 13.06 4.36 -0.09
C SER A 224 13.41 5.13 -1.35
N PHE A 225 13.21 4.50 -2.49
CA PHE A 225 13.41 5.09 -3.81
C PHE A 225 12.09 5.45 -4.45
N ALA A 226 12.12 6.42 -5.33
CA ALA A 226 10.98 6.87 -6.09
C ALA A 226 11.42 7.38 -7.45
N LEU A 227 10.49 7.70 -8.32
CA LEU A 227 10.73 8.17 -9.69
C LEU A 227 11.71 9.39 -9.79
N TYR A 228 11.95 10.10 -8.69
CA TYR A 228 12.77 11.33 -8.63
C TYR A 228 14.16 11.15 -8.00
N ASN A 229 14.57 9.95 -7.64
CA ASN A 229 15.91 9.65 -7.11
C ASN A 229 16.94 9.37 -8.21
#